data_d65972aba3b737ed2ba0d4c98ae31402
#
_entry.id   d65972aba3b737ed2ba0d4c98ae31402
#
_cell.length_a   1.000
_cell.length_b   1.000
_cell.length_c   1.000
_cell.angle_alpha   90.00
_cell.angle_beta   90.00
_cell.angle_gamma   90.00
#
_symmetry.space_group_name_H-M   'P 1'
#
loop_
_entity.id
_entity.type
_entity.pdbx_description
1 polymer ?
#
loop_
_entity_poly.entity_id
_entity_poly.type
_entity_poly.pdbx_seq_one_letter_code
_entity_poly.pdbx_strand_id
1 'polypeptide(L)'
;MPKGSGCMAQVYCGRLRTGPGRAEEQTVAVKVRHPGAKEQVELDLEVMWSLVWAMEAICRPVRYLALSEAVGHFESFVRPQADLSLEAANLETFARNFEYSRTGQGLRVRVPEVFRPYVTESVLVESYEVGLPLQELLETDWPGSDAKAGSVCALGAGGLSVTLVREHVGQLGLNAFLQMIFTDNFIHGDLHPGNLLFHLPVDPRASGSVNLEAVELVLLDAGLSVHMKQGDRR
;
A
#
# COMPACT_ATOMS: atom_id res chain seq x y z
N MET A 1 12.60 -14.22 10.41
CA MET A 1 13.25 -13.39 9.39
C MET A 1 12.22 -12.41 8.86
N PRO A 2 12.58 -11.15 8.54
CA PRO A 2 11.65 -10.22 7.95
C PRO A 2 11.16 -10.74 6.59
N LYS A 3 9.89 -10.47 6.28
CA LYS A 3 9.27 -10.79 4.99
C LYS A 3 9.46 -9.66 3.98
N GLY A 4 9.61 -8.43 4.48
CA GLY A 4 9.88 -7.24 3.70
C GLY A 4 10.63 -6.21 4.53
N SER A 5 11.37 -5.33 3.87
CA SER A 5 12.03 -4.20 4.50
C SER A 5 11.91 -2.99 3.59
N GLY A 6 11.23 -1.95 4.08
CA GLY A 6 11.21 -0.63 3.48
C GLY A 6 12.24 0.30 4.11
N CYS A 7 12.25 1.56 3.70
CA CYS A 7 13.15 2.58 4.27
C CYS A 7 12.79 2.95 5.72
N MET A 8 11.52 2.90 6.10
CA MET A 8 11.05 3.32 7.42
C MET A 8 10.81 2.16 8.38
N ALA A 9 10.44 0.96 7.89
CA ALA A 9 10.02 -0.16 8.71
C ALA A 9 10.37 -1.52 8.11
N GLN A 10 10.40 -2.55 8.96
CA GLN A 10 10.48 -3.94 8.58
C GLN A 10 9.15 -4.64 8.87
N VAL A 11 8.79 -5.60 8.00
CA VAL A 11 7.57 -6.40 8.11
C VAL A 11 7.92 -7.82 8.49
N TYR A 12 7.30 -8.30 9.54
CA TYR A 12 7.42 -9.67 10.04
C TYR A 12 6.08 -10.38 9.94
N CYS A 13 6.11 -11.68 9.60
CA CYS A 13 4.95 -12.53 9.72
C CYS A 13 4.94 -13.16 11.11
N GLY A 14 3.82 -13.03 11.81
CA GLY A 14 3.59 -13.54 13.16
C GLY A 14 2.28 -14.29 13.30
N ARG A 15 2.02 -14.81 14.49
CA ARG A 15 0.74 -15.41 14.86
C ARG A 15 0.19 -14.68 16.09
N LEU A 16 -0.99 -14.13 15.95
CA LEU A 16 -1.70 -13.48 17.03
C LEU A 16 -2.60 -14.48 17.72
N ARG A 17 -2.43 -14.62 19.04
CA ARG A 17 -3.31 -15.42 19.90
C ARG A 17 -4.36 -14.51 20.53
N THR A 18 -5.61 -14.66 20.14
CA THR A 18 -6.72 -13.86 20.65
C THR A 18 -7.34 -14.52 21.87
N GLY A 19 -6.91 -14.12 23.07
CA GLY A 19 -7.53 -14.40 24.37
C GLY A 19 -7.21 -15.75 25.02
N PRO A 20 -7.39 -15.86 26.35
CA PRO A 20 -7.22 -17.11 27.08
C PRO A 20 -8.35 -18.09 26.70
N GLY A 21 -8.01 -19.18 26.01
CA GLY A 21 -8.94 -20.27 25.68
C GLY A 21 -9.45 -20.30 24.24
N ARG A 22 -9.08 -19.36 23.36
CA ARG A 22 -9.36 -19.46 21.92
C ARG A 22 -8.19 -20.12 21.18
N ALA A 23 -8.48 -21.25 20.57
CA ALA A 23 -7.52 -22.05 19.78
C ALA A 23 -7.26 -21.47 18.39
N GLU A 24 -7.83 -20.32 18.05
CA GLU A 24 -7.64 -19.69 16.73
C GLU A 24 -6.45 -18.76 16.77
N GLU A 25 -5.35 -19.23 16.17
CA GLU A 25 -4.20 -18.41 15.84
C GLU A 25 -4.45 -17.71 14.50
N GLN A 26 -4.46 -16.37 14.49
CA GLN A 26 -4.56 -15.59 13.27
C GLN A 26 -3.16 -15.20 12.81
N THR A 27 -2.88 -15.42 11.52
CA THR A 27 -1.62 -14.95 10.91
C THR A 27 -1.70 -13.44 10.70
N VAL A 28 -0.66 -12.73 11.18
CA VAL A 28 -0.60 -11.27 11.14
C VAL A 28 0.72 -10.80 10.52
N ALA A 29 0.66 -9.63 9.90
CA ALA A 29 1.83 -8.84 9.57
C ALA A 29 2.12 -7.87 10.72
N VAL A 30 3.38 -7.80 11.12
CA VAL A 30 3.85 -6.89 12.16
C VAL A 30 4.87 -5.97 11.50
N LYS A 31 4.49 -4.71 11.28
CA LYS A 31 5.39 -3.66 10.83
C LYS A 31 6.07 -3.05 12.05
N VAL A 32 7.39 -2.95 12.02
CA VAL A 32 8.20 -2.37 13.10
C VAL A 32 9.09 -1.31 12.50
N ARG A 33 8.94 -0.07 12.97
CA ARG A 33 9.78 1.05 12.54
C ARG A 33 11.25 0.79 12.89
N HIS A 34 12.16 1.14 11.98
CA HIS A 34 13.59 1.06 12.24
C HIS A 34 13.97 1.94 13.44
N PRO A 35 14.85 1.45 14.33
CA PRO A 35 15.39 2.28 15.41
C PRO A 35 16.06 3.54 14.83
N GLY A 36 15.75 4.69 15.39
CA GLY A 36 16.32 5.98 14.95
C GLY A 36 15.75 6.56 13.65
N ALA A 37 14.80 5.90 12.98
CA ALA A 37 14.25 6.39 11.70
C ALA A 37 13.53 7.74 11.83
N LYS A 38 12.80 7.96 12.92
CA LYS A 38 12.13 9.25 13.17
C LYS A 38 13.14 10.37 13.40
N GLU A 39 14.15 10.12 14.22
CA GLU A 39 15.22 11.05 14.50
C GLU A 39 16.05 11.38 13.25
N GLN A 40 16.27 10.38 12.40
CA GLN A 40 16.97 10.58 11.12
C GLN A 40 16.16 11.49 10.19
N VAL A 41 14.86 11.28 10.07
CA VAL A 41 13.97 12.14 9.26
C VAL A 41 14.01 13.59 9.77
N GLU A 42 13.93 13.80 11.09
CA GLU A 42 13.98 15.15 11.66
C GLU A 42 15.34 15.83 11.35
N LEU A 43 16.45 15.11 11.51
CA LEU A 43 17.78 15.63 11.17
C LEU A 43 17.92 15.98 9.68
N ASP A 44 17.45 15.11 8.81
CA ASP A 44 17.51 15.34 7.36
C ASP A 44 16.69 16.58 6.96
N LEU A 45 15.50 16.76 7.57
CA LEU A 45 14.68 17.96 7.37
C LEU A 45 15.35 19.22 7.90
N GLU A 46 15.97 19.17 9.08
CA GLU A 46 16.74 20.30 9.64
C GLU A 46 17.90 20.71 8.71
N VAL A 47 18.62 19.74 8.15
CA VAL A 47 19.69 20.01 7.16
C VAL A 47 19.12 20.65 5.90
N MET A 48 18.01 20.12 5.37
CA MET A 48 17.36 20.69 4.17
C MET A 48 16.92 22.14 4.41
N TRP A 49 16.27 22.42 5.52
CA TRP A 49 15.85 23.78 5.89
C TRP A 49 17.04 24.73 6.05
N SER A 50 18.13 24.26 6.70
CA SER A 50 19.36 25.05 6.88
C SER A 50 20.01 25.40 5.55
N LEU A 51 20.06 24.44 4.61
CA LEU A 51 20.61 24.65 3.27
C LEU A 51 19.77 25.66 2.48
N VAL A 52 18.44 25.51 2.48
CA VAL A 52 17.54 26.44 1.78
C VAL A 52 17.67 27.84 2.35
N TRP A 53 17.67 27.99 3.68
CA TRP A 53 17.86 29.29 4.32
C TRP A 53 19.19 29.93 3.93
N ALA A 54 20.30 29.18 3.94
CA ALA A 54 21.61 29.68 3.54
C ALA A 54 21.62 30.10 2.06
N MET A 55 21.04 29.30 1.18
CA MET A 55 20.95 29.61 -0.26
C MET A 55 20.14 30.87 -0.52
N GLU A 56 19.00 31.04 0.12
CA GLU A 56 18.14 32.23 -0.02
C GLU A 56 18.78 33.49 0.60
N ALA A 57 19.61 33.33 1.62
CA ALA A 57 20.34 34.44 2.24
C ALA A 57 21.49 34.93 1.35
N ILE A 58 22.21 34.03 0.69
CA ILE A 58 23.41 34.36 -0.12
C ILE A 58 23.02 34.78 -1.53
N CYS A 59 22.03 34.11 -2.13
CA CYS A 59 21.68 34.26 -3.53
C CYS A 59 20.21 34.69 -3.70
N ARG A 60 19.97 36.01 -3.86
CA ARG A 60 18.61 36.56 -4.02
C ARG A 60 17.76 35.90 -5.12
N PRO A 61 18.33 35.55 -6.32
CA PRO A 61 17.55 34.86 -7.35
C PRO A 61 16.97 33.50 -6.94
N VAL A 62 17.58 32.79 -5.96
CA VAL A 62 17.11 31.49 -5.48
C VAL A 62 15.72 31.60 -4.83
N ARG A 63 15.36 32.73 -4.26
CA ARG A 63 14.03 32.98 -3.69
C ARG A 63 12.88 32.81 -4.70
N TYR A 64 13.16 33.06 -5.99
CA TYR A 64 12.17 32.85 -7.05
C TYR A 64 11.92 31.36 -7.36
N LEU A 65 12.80 30.46 -6.89
CA LEU A 65 12.64 29.01 -7.05
C LEU A 65 11.68 28.39 -6.03
N ALA A 66 11.17 29.17 -5.06
CA ALA A 66 10.24 28.73 -4.02
C ALA A 66 10.72 27.45 -3.28
N LEU A 67 12.04 27.33 -3.01
CA LEU A 67 12.64 26.15 -2.39
C LEU A 67 12.08 25.90 -0.99
N SER A 68 11.80 26.96 -0.22
CA SER A 68 11.15 26.85 1.09
C SER A 68 9.78 26.18 1.01
N GLU A 69 8.99 26.50 -0.02
CA GLU A 69 7.69 25.84 -0.25
C GLU A 69 7.89 24.37 -0.62
N ALA A 70 8.85 24.07 -1.49
CA ALA A 70 9.15 22.69 -1.90
C ALA A 70 9.58 21.83 -0.69
N VAL A 71 10.46 22.34 0.18
CA VAL A 71 10.85 21.63 1.41
C VAL A 71 9.68 21.47 2.36
N GLY A 72 8.84 22.49 2.53
CA GLY A 72 7.63 22.39 3.36
C GLY A 72 6.64 21.34 2.86
N HIS A 73 6.45 21.24 1.54
CA HIS A 73 5.66 20.16 0.94
C HIS A 73 6.30 18.81 1.18
N PHE A 74 7.61 18.66 0.93
CA PHE A 74 8.33 17.41 1.18
C PHE A 74 8.21 16.96 2.64
N GLU A 75 8.42 17.88 3.59
CA GLU A 75 8.25 17.63 5.03
C GLU A 75 6.86 17.09 5.36
N SER A 76 5.80 17.68 4.77
CA SER A 76 4.42 17.26 4.99
C SER A 76 4.12 15.83 4.50
N PHE A 77 4.91 15.32 3.57
CA PHE A 77 4.81 13.93 3.07
C PHE A 77 5.67 12.95 3.85
N VAL A 78 6.90 13.33 4.22
CA VAL A 78 7.87 12.40 4.80
C VAL A 78 7.65 12.21 6.30
N ARG A 79 7.39 13.31 7.04
CA ARG A 79 7.22 13.25 8.49
C ARG A 79 6.11 12.29 8.96
N PRO A 80 4.91 12.25 8.32
CA PRO A 80 3.87 11.30 8.68
C PRO A 80 4.25 9.83 8.48
N GLN A 81 5.11 9.51 7.51
CA GLN A 81 5.53 8.12 7.25
C GLN A 81 6.36 7.51 8.40
N ALA A 82 6.89 8.34 9.29
CA ALA A 82 7.58 7.87 10.50
C ALA A 82 6.64 7.46 11.64
N ASP A 83 5.32 7.60 11.47
CA ASP A 83 4.31 7.26 12.47
C ASP A 83 3.36 6.19 11.95
N LEU A 84 3.56 4.94 12.38
CA LEU A 84 2.74 3.80 11.96
C LEU A 84 1.29 3.88 12.49
N SER A 85 1.01 4.72 13.49
CA SER A 85 -0.37 4.93 13.95
C SER A 85 -1.21 5.71 12.93
N LEU A 86 -0.58 6.57 12.13
CA LEU A 86 -1.22 7.27 11.01
C LEU A 86 -1.50 6.31 9.86
N GLU A 87 -0.56 5.41 9.55
CA GLU A 87 -0.79 4.36 8.56
C GLU A 87 -2.01 3.49 8.94
N ALA A 88 -2.10 3.09 10.22
CA ALA A 88 -3.25 2.36 10.73
C ALA A 88 -4.58 3.12 10.52
N ALA A 89 -4.61 4.42 10.78
CA ALA A 89 -5.81 5.26 10.58
C ALA A 89 -6.18 5.39 9.09
N ASN A 90 -5.17 5.47 8.22
CA ASN A 90 -5.36 5.50 6.77
C ASN A 90 -5.93 4.18 6.26
N LEU A 91 -5.40 3.02 6.69
CA LEU A 91 -5.92 1.69 6.34
C LEU A 91 -7.39 1.54 6.75
N GLU A 92 -7.76 1.95 7.96
CA GLU A 92 -9.15 1.94 8.42
C GLU A 92 -10.06 2.87 7.60
N THR A 93 -9.51 3.98 7.11
CA THR A 93 -10.27 4.89 6.23
C THR A 93 -10.51 4.25 4.87
N PHE A 94 -9.49 3.64 4.26
CA PHE A 94 -9.66 2.88 3.02
C PHE A 94 -10.61 1.69 3.21
N ALA A 95 -10.52 0.96 4.33
CA ALA A 95 -11.44 -0.14 4.63
C ALA A 95 -12.90 0.31 4.59
N ARG A 96 -13.22 1.46 5.23
CA ARG A 96 -14.57 2.04 5.21
C ARG A 96 -15.00 2.47 3.81
N ASN A 97 -14.11 3.13 3.08
CA ASN A 97 -14.40 3.64 1.74
C ASN A 97 -14.71 2.50 0.76
N PHE A 98 -13.92 1.44 0.77
CA PHE A 98 -14.13 0.29 -0.10
C PHE A 98 -15.19 -0.70 0.41
N GLU A 99 -15.49 -0.71 1.71
CA GLU A 99 -16.58 -1.54 2.27
C GLU A 99 -17.94 -1.07 1.77
N TYR A 100 -18.17 0.23 1.69
CA TYR A 100 -19.38 0.79 1.10
C TYR A 100 -19.56 0.37 -0.36
N SER A 101 -18.48 0.31 -1.11
CA SER A 101 -18.47 -0.17 -2.49
C SER A 101 -18.83 -1.66 -2.61
N ARG A 102 -18.46 -2.50 -1.63
CA ARG A 102 -18.76 -3.94 -1.63
C ARG A 102 -20.24 -4.27 -1.47
N THR A 103 -21.02 -3.42 -0.81
CA THR A 103 -22.45 -3.63 -0.55
C THR A 103 -23.37 -3.26 -1.71
N GLY A 104 -22.84 -2.50 -2.71
CA GLY A 104 -23.62 -1.91 -3.79
C GLY A 104 -23.16 -2.21 -5.22
N GLN A 105 -22.61 -3.39 -5.55
CA GLN A 105 -21.91 -3.70 -6.81
C GLN A 105 -20.53 -3.01 -6.93
N GLY A 106 -19.87 -2.77 -5.81
CA GLY A 106 -18.64 -2.04 -5.76
C GLY A 106 -17.39 -2.83 -6.16
N LEU A 107 -16.30 -2.10 -6.22
CA LEU A 107 -14.98 -2.64 -6.55
C LEU A 107 -14.52 -3.65 -5.51
N ARG A 108 -13.95 -4.75 -5.97
CA ARG A 108 -13.34 -5.76 -5.10
C ARG A 108 -11.94 -5.32 -4.69
N VAL A 109 -11.90 -4.31 -3.82
CA VAL A 109 -10.68 -3.80 -3.22
C VAL A 109 -10.71 -4.05 -1.73
N ARG A 110 -9.62 -4.55 -1.20
CA ARG A 110 -9.45 -4.88 0.21
C ARG A 110 -8.17 -4.24 0.74
N VAL A 111 -8.15 -3.96 2.02
CA VAL A 111 -6.97 -3.52 2.77
C VAL A 111 -6.79 -4.41 3.99
N PRO A 112 -5.59 -4.52 4.55
CA PRO A 112 -5.37 -5.26 5.80
C PRO A 112 -6.23 -4.74 6.94
N GLU A 113 -6.74 -5.66 7.75
CA GLU A 113 -7.45 -5.35 8.98
C GLU A 113 -6.44 -4.93 10.07
N VAL A 114 -6.68 -3.81 10.71
CA VAL A 114 -5.81 -3.27 11.75
C VAL A 114 -6.21 -3.81 13.13
N PHE A 115 -5.25 -4.32 13.89
CA PHE A 115 -5.45 -4.78 15.27
C PHE A 115 -5.09 -3.68 16.27
N ARG A 116 -6.04 -2.78 16.55
CA ARG A 116 -5.84 -1.58 17.39
C ARG A 116 -5.11 -1.76 18.71
N PRO A 117 -5.33 -2.81 19.50
CA PRO A 117 -4.59 -2.99 20.77
C PRO A 117 -3.07 -3.07 20.60
N TYR A 118 -2.61 -3.33 19.37
CA TYR A 118 -1.19 -3.54 19.06
C TYR A 118 -0.63 -2.46 18.12
N VAL A 119 -1.26 -1.29 18.07
CA VAL A 119 -0.82 -0.15 17.25
C VAL A 119 -0.19 0.91 18.13
N THR A 120 1.01 1.35 17.74
CA THR A 120 1.74 2.46 18.33
C THR A 120 2.40 3.27 17.20
N GLU A 121 3.06 4.39 17.50
CA GLU A 121 3.87 5.13 16.52
C GLU A 121 4.97 4.27 15.86
N SER A 122 5.46 3.23 16.54
CA SER A 122 6.60 2.41 16.08
C SER A 122 6.24 0.98 15.69
N VAL A 123 5.01 0.55 15.96
CA VAL A 123 4.54 -0.82 15.65
C VAL A 123 3.12 -0.76 15.11
N LEU A 124 2.88 -1.47 14.03
CA LEU A 124 1.55 -1.72 13.46
C LEU A 124 1.36 -3.22 13.30
N VAL A 125 0.27 -3.74 13.85
CA VAL A 125 -0.16 -5.13 13.65
C VAL A 125 -1.42 -5.13 12.81
N GLU A 126 -1.37 -5.85 11.69
CA GLU A 126 -2.44 -5.95 10.71
C GLU A 126 -2.62 -7.38 10.22
N SER A 127 -3.72 -7.70 9.54
CA SER A 127 -3.92 -9.03 8.94
C SER A 127 -2.83 -9.30 7.90
N TYR A 128 -2.36 -10.55 7.88
CA TYR A 128 -1.41 -10.97 6.85
C TYR A 128 -2.19 -11.32 5.58
N GLU A 129 -2.02 -10.51 4.55
CA GLU A 129 -2.70 -10.72 3.28
C GLU A 129 -1.91 -11.69 2.39
N VAL A 130 -2.63 -12.67 1.85
CA VAL A 130 -2.09 -13.65 0.90
C VAL A 130 -2.57 -13.29 -0.48
N GLY A 131 -1.65 -13.16 -1.41
CA GLY A 131 -1.95 -12.81 -2.80
C GLY A 131 -0.70 -12.87 -3.67
N LEU A 132 -0.88 -12.66 -4.96
CA LEU A 132 0.21 -12.55 -5.92
C LEU A 132 0.62 -11.08 -6.05
N PRO A 133 1.91 -10.74 -5.95
CA PRO A 133 2.36 -9.37 -6.18
C PRO A 133 2.01 -8.88 -7.59
N LEU A 134 1.45 -7.69 -7.69
CA LEU A 134 1.14 -7.08 -8.99
C LEU A 134 2.41 -6.90 -9.84
N GLN A 135 3.54 -6.65 -9.19
CA GLN A 135 4.83 -6.53 -9.87
C GLN A 135 5.18 -7.81 -10.64
N GLU A 136 4.97 -9.00 -10.06
CA GLU A 136 5.21 -10.28 -10.75
C GLU A 136 4.33 -10.43 -11.99
N LEU A 137 3.07 -9.97 -11.93
CA LEU A 137 2.16 -10.00 -13.07
C LEU A 137 2.63 -9.10 -14.20
N LEU A 138 3.22 -7.94 -13.87
CA LEU A 138 3.71 -6.98 -14.86
C LEU A 138 5.03 -7.42 -15.50
N GLU A 139 5.93 -8.03 -14.73
CA GLU A 139 7.25 -8.49 -15.17
C GLU A 139 7.22 -9.82 -15.94
N THR A 140 6.13 -10.57 -15.87
CA THR A 140 5.99 -11.85 -16.57
C THR A 140 5.81 -11.62 -18.06
N ASP A 141 6.90 -11.64 -18.82
CA ASP A 141 6.83 -11.75 -20.28
C ASP A 141 6.44 -13.18 -20.67
N TRP A 142 5.36 -13.33 -21.39
CA TRP A 142 4.87 -14.59 -21.93
C TRP A 142 5.20 -14.70 -23.42
N PRO A 143 5.57 -15.88 -24.00
CA PRO A 143 5.79 -17.22 -23.43
C PRO A 143 7.28 -17.57 -23.43
N GLY A 144 7.80 -18.01 -22.31
CA GLY A 144 9.14 -18.57 -22.18
C GLY A 144 10.10 -17.85 -21.23
N SER A 145 9.61 -16.92 -20.44
CA SER A 145 10.41 -16.34 -19.36
C SER A 145 10.69 -17.43 -18.32
N ASP A 146 11.97 -17.57 -17.92
CA ASP A 146 12.43 -18.40 -16.81
C ASP A 146 11.92 -17.86 -15.43
N ALA A 147 10.66 -17.43 -15.39
CA ALA A 147 10.00 -16.98 -14.17
C ALA A 147 10.03 -18.14 -13.18
N LYS A 148 10.67 -17.90 -12.05
CA LYS A 148 10.78 -18.85 -10.94
C LYS A 148 9.43 -19.50 -10.71
N ALA A 149 9.34 -20.80 -11.03
CA ALA A 149 8.16 -21.61 -10.94
C ALA A 149 7.53 -21.46 -9.54
N GLY A 150 6.41 -20.78 -9.43
CA GLY A 150 5.71 -20.69 -8.15
C GLY A 150 4.35 -20.02 -8.16
N SER A 151 4.18 -18.89 -8.83
CA SER A 151 2.99 -18.08 -8.57
C SER A 151 2.15 -17.82 -9.84
N VAL A 152 2.69 -17.10 -10.81
CA VAL A 152 1.94 -16.71 -12.01
C VAL A 152 1.91 -17.81 -13.08
N CYS A 153 2.91 -18.71 -13.10
CA CYS A 153 2.93 -19.86 -14.03
C CYS A 153 1.78 -20.85 -13.81
N ALA A 154 1.23 -20.92 -12.59
CA ALA A 154 0.05 -21.74 -12.32
C ALA A 154 -1.22 -21.24 -13.06
N LEU A 155 -1.29 -19.96 -13.41
CA LEU A 155 -2.40 -19.38 -14.18
C LEU A 155 -2.47 -19.93 -15.60
N GLY A 156 -1.32 -20.08 -16.26
CA GLY A 156 -1.26 -20.67 -17.61
C GLY A 156 -1.61 -22.16 -17.66
N ALA A 157 -1.35 -22.90 -16.56
CA ALA A 157 -1.71 -24.31 -16.47
C ALA A 157 -3.23 -24.53 -16.35
N GLY A 158 -3.99 -23.52 -15.87
CA GLY A 158 -5.46 -23.54 -15.79
C GLY A 158 -6.16 -23.02 -17.05
N GLY A 159 -5.43 -22.75 -18.16
CA GLY A 159 -6.00 -22.27 -19.42
C GLY A 159 -6.41 -20.78 -19.42
N LEU A 160 -6.07 -20.03 -18.38
CA LEU A 160 -6.37 -18.61 -18.28
C LEU A 160 -5.30 -17.78 -19.02
N SER A 161 -5.75 -16.84 -19.85
CA SER A 161 -4.82 -15.89 -20.49
C SER A 161 -4.31 -14.88 -19.47
N VAL A 162 -3.00 -14.80 -19.27
CA VAL A 162 -2.35 -13.77 -18.42
C VAL A 162 -2.74 -12.36 -18.87
N THR A 163 -2.97 -12.16 -20.18
CA THR A 163 -3.44 -10.88 -20.74
C THR A 163 -4.80 -10.49 -20.17
N LEU A 164 -5.75 -11.42 -20.10
CA LEU A 164 -7.08 -11.17 -19.53
C LEU A 164 -7.00 -10.82 -18.02
N VAL A 165 -6.11 -11.49 -17.27
CA VAL A 165 -5.87 -11.17 -15.86
C VAL A 165 -5.31 -9.76 -15.73
N ARG A 166 -4.30 -9.40 -16.55
CA ARG A 166 -3.70 -8.05 -16.57
C ARG A 166 -4.74 -6.98 -16.87
N GLU A 167 -5.56 -7.19 -17.90
CA GLU A 167 -6.62 -6.25 -18.27
C GLU A 167 -7.62 -6.08 -17.12
N HIS A 168 -8.07 -7.19 -16.53
CA HIS A 168 -9.05 -7.14 -15.44
C HIS A 168 -8.48 -6.47 -14.17
N VAL A 169 -7.26 -6.84 -13.75
CA VAL A 169 -6.59 -6.24 -12.59
C VAL A 169 -6.29 -4.76 -12.85
N GLY A 170 -5.85 -4.41 -14.06
CA GLY A 170 -5.63 -3.02 -14.47
C GLY A 170 -6.91 -2.19 -14.43
N GLN A 171 -8.03 -2.74 -14.92
CA GLN A 171 -9.34 -2.09 -14.85
C GLN A 171 -9.79 -1.89 -13.39
N LEU A 172 -9.61 -2.90 -12.54
CA LEU A 172 -9.95 -2.83 -11.12
C LEU A 172 -9.12 -1.76 -10.41
N GLY A 173 -7.80 -1.72 -10.66
CA GLY A 173 -6.89 -0.72 -10.11
C GLY A 173 -7.22 0.70 -10.56
N LEU A 174 -7.52 0.89 -11.86
CA LEU A 174 -7.94 2.18 -12.39
C LEU A 174 -9.24 2.66 -11.74
N ASN A 175 -10.24 1.78 -11.65
CA ASN A 175 -11.52 2.12 -11.03
C ASN A 175 -11.35 2.46 -9.55
N ALA A 176 -10.49 1.72 -8.81
CA ALA A 176 -10.16 2.02 -7.43
C ALA A 176 -9.52 3.41 -7.29
N PHE A 177 -8.57 3.73 -8.15
CA PHE A 177 -7.91 5.04 -8.16
C PHE A 177 -8.90 6.17 -8.47
N LEU A 178 -9.78 5.99 -9.45
CA LEU A 178 -10.83 6.97 -9.79
C LEU A 178 -11.82 7.16 -8.63
N GLN A 179 -12.19 6.10 -7.92
CA GLN A 179 -13.02 6.19 -6.72
C GLN A 179 -12.33 7.02 -5.63
N MET A 180 -11.05 6.74 -5.33
CA MET A 180 -10.26 7.51 -4.35
C MET A 180 -10.28 9.01 -4.66
N ILE A 181 -10.17 9.39 -5.95
CA ILE A 181 -10.14 10.80 -6.37
C ILE A 181 -11.52 11.44 -6.35
N PHE A 182 -12.49 10.83 -7.05
CA PHE A 182 -13.75 11.50 -7.37
C PHE A 182 -14.84 11.27 -6.34
N THR A 183 -14.78 10.15 -5.61
CA THR A 183 -15.82 9.78 -4.64
C THR A 183 -15.36 10.01 -3.21
N ASP A 184 -14.21 9.44 -2.85
CA ASP A 184 -13.76 9.39 -1.46
C ASP A 184 -12.96 10.62 -1.06
N ASN A 185 -12.37 11.34 -2.04
CA ASN A 185 -11.45 12.45 -1.79
C ASN A 185 -10.30 12.07 -0.84
N PHE A 186 -9.92 10.80 -0.87
CA PHE A 186 -8.84 10.23 -0.07
C PHE A 186 -8.00 9.32 -0.95
N ILE A 187 -6.79 9.79 -1.28
CA ILE A 187 -5.94 9.20 -2.31
C ILE A 187 -4.76 8.50 -1.65
N HIS A 188 -4.47 7.30 -2.09
CA HIS A 188 -3.23 6.60 -1.77
C HIS A 188 -2.08 7.27 -2.55
N GLY A 189 -1.17 7.92 -1.84
CA GLY A 189 -0.11 8.73 -2.42
C GLY A 189 1.08 7.93 -2.95
N ASP A 190 1.17 6.63 -2.64
CA ASP A 190 2.27 5.74 -3.03
C ASP A 190 1.74 4.43 -3.62
N LEU A 191 0.83 4.55 -4.58
CA LEU A 191 0.20 3.41 -5.26
C LEU A 191 1.12 2.83 -6.34
N HIS A 192 2.14 2.08 -5.93
CA HIS A 192 3.04 1.38 -6.84
C HIS A 192 2.79 -0.15 -6.82
N PRO A 193 3.20 -0.90 -7.86
CA PRO A 193 2.91 -2.33 -7.98
C PRO A 193 3.41 -3.19 -6.81
N GLY A 194 4.43 -2.73 -6.06
CA GLY A 194 4.97 -3.42 -4.89
C GLY A 194 4.04 -3.35 -3.66
N ASN A 195 3.12 -2.36 -3.61
CA ASN A 195 2.13 -2.20 -2.55
C ASN A 195 0.77 -2.83 -2.91
N LEU A 196 0.72 -3.57 -4.03
CA LEU A 196 -0.50 -4.18 -4.53
C LEU A 196 -0.33 -5.70 -4.64
N LEU A 197 -1.27 -6.42 -4.04
CA LEU A 197 -1.47 -7.84 -4.31
C LEU A 197 -2.79 -8.02 -5.06
N PHE A 198 -2.90 -9.09 -5.79
CA PHE A 198 -4.19 -9.56 -6.29
C PHE A 198 -4.43 -11.00 -5.84
N HIS A 199 -5.66 -11.25 -5.45
CA HIS A 199 -6.12 -12.56 -5.05
C HIS A 199 -6.98 -13.15 -6.16
N LEU A 200 -6.61 -14.35 -6.60
CA LEU A 200 -7.34 -15.11 -7.62
C LEU A 200 -8.04 -16.26 -6.92
N PRO A 201 -9.34 -16.19 -6.69
CA PRO A 201 -10.09 -17.33 -6.16
C PRO A 201 -10.16 -18.41 -7.23
N VAL A 202 -9.56 -19.56 -6.94
CA VAL A 202 -9.69 -20.78 -7.75
C VAL A 202 -10.99 -21.45 -7.33
N ASP A 203 -11.92 -21.65 -8.25
CA ASP A 203 -13.11 -22.45 -7.97
C ASP A 203 -12.72 -23.94 -7.90
N PRO A 204 -12.73 -24.56 -6.71
CA PRO A 204 -12.38 -25.97 -6.57
C PRO A 204 -13.36 -26.92 -7.28
N ARG A 205 -14.55 -26.43 -7.70
CA ARG A 205 -15.59 -27.21 -8.38
C ARG A 205 -15.49 -27.15 -9.91
N ALA A 206 -14.79 -26.17 -10.44
CA ALA A 206 -14.71 -25.89 -11.87
C ALA A 206 -13.36 -26.28 -12.49
N SER A 207 -12.82 -27.46 -12.16
CA SER A 207 -11.58 -28.01 -12.77
C SER A 207 -10.41 -26.99 -12.87
N GLY A 208 -10.25 -26.13 -11.85
CA GLY A 208 -9.19 -25.14 -11.83
C GLY A 208 -9.44 -23.87 -12.67
N SER A 209 -10.68 -23.64 -13.12
CA SER A 209 -11.02 -22.38 -13.79
C SER A 209 -11.00 -21.22 -12.76
N VAL A 210 -10.33 -20.14 -13.13
CA VAL A 210 -10.30 -18.91 -12.33
C VAL A 210 -11.51 -18.05 -12.72
N ASN A 211 -12.26 -17.61 -11.71
CA ASN A 211 -13.32 -16.63 -11.93
C ASN A 211 -12.74 -15.22 -11.87
N LEU A 212 -12.59 -14.58 -13.05
CA LEU A 212 -12.07 -13.21 -13.15
C LEU A 212 -12.93 -12.20 -12.39
N GLU A 213 -14.26 -12.38 -12.36
CA GLU A 213 -15.15 -11.47 -11.63
C GLU A 213 -14.96 -11.53 -10.11
N ALA A 214 -14.33 -12.59 -9.62
CA ALA A 214 -14.04 -12.78 -8.19
C ALA A 214 -12.62 -12.34 -7.80
N VAL A 215 -11.84 -11.78 -8.74
CA VAL A 215 -10.52 -11.21 -8.46
C VAL A 215 -10.64 -10.04 -7.48
N GLU A 216 -9.81 -10.04 -6.45
CA GLU A 216 -9.72 -8.97 -5.48
C GLU A 216 -8.36 -8.29 -5.55
N LEU A 217 -8.34 -6.96 -5.49
CA LEU A 217 -7.13 -6.15 -5.32
C LEU A 217 -6.92 -5.86 -3.85
N VAL A 218 -5.69 -6.03 -3.36
CA VAL A 218 -5.34 -5.75 -1.97
C VAL A 218 -4.31 -4.63 -1.94
N LEU A 219 -4.58 -3.56 -1.20
CA LEU A 219 -3.67 -2.46 -0.93
C LEU A 219 -2.94 -2.72 0.37
N LEU A 220 -1.61 -2.81 0.37
CA LEU A 220 -0.82 -3.25 1.53
C LEU A 220 -0.29 -2.15 2.43
N ASP A 221 0.02 -0.99 1.86
CA ASP A 221 0.68 0.11 2.55
C ASP A 221 -0.12 1.39 2.35
N ALA A 222 -0.49 2.07 3.43
CA ALA A 222 -1.22 3.32 3.40
C ALA A 222 -0.48 4.45 4.14
N GLY A 223 0.84 4.29 4.34
CA GLY A 223 1.68 5.26 5.05
C GLY A 223 1.65 6.65 4.42
N LEU A 224 1.49 6.73 3.10
CA LEU A 224 1.30 7.98 2.38
C LEU A 224 -0.12 8.07 1.82
N SER A 225 -0.96 8.88 2.45
CA SER A 225 -2.33 9.14 1.99
C SER A 225 -2.66 10.63 2.05
N VAL A 226 -3.41 11.12 1.09
CA VAL A 226 -3.65 12.56 0.90
C VAL A 226 -5.14 12.84 0.72
N HIS A 227 -5.64 13.83 1.45
CA HIS A 227 -6.92 14.48 1.13
C HIS A 227 -6.71 15.62 0.15
N MET A 228 -7.40 15.64 -0.97
CA MET A 228 -7.40 16.79 -1.86
C MET A 228 -8.10 17.97 -1.20
N LYS A 229 -7.48 19.15 -1.23
CA LYS A 229 -8.09 20.39 -0.75
C LYS A 229 -9.23 20.80 -1.69
N GLN A 230 -10.26 21.48 -1.16
CA GLN A 230 -11.41 21.95 -1.97
C GLN A 230 -11.03 22.86 -3.15
N GLY A 231 -9.83 23.48 -3.12
CA GLY A 231 -9.29 24.30 -4.21
C GLY A 231 -8.76 23.51 -5.41
N ASP A 232 -8.40 22.26 -5.23
CA ASP A 232 -7.76 21.40 -6.26
C ASP A 232 -8.80 20.66 -7.14
N ARG A 233 -10.09 20.86 -6.86
CA ARG A 233 -11.22 20.24 -7.59
C ARG A 233 -11.75 21.06 -8.79
N ARG A 234 -10.99 22.05 -9.26
CA ARG A 234 -11.42 22.90 -10.39
C ARG A 234 -10.71 22.57 -11.68
#